data_d3f8fdee9eb7d7a7b8956bdcc161a8da
#
_entry.id   d3f8fdee9eb7d7a7b8956bdcc161a8da
#
_cell.length_a   1.000
_cell.length_b   1.000
_cell.length_c   1.000
_cell.angle_alpha   90.00
_cell.angle_beta   90.00
_cell.angle_gamma   90.00
#
_symmetry.space_group_name_H-M   'P 1'
#
loop_
_entity.id
_entity.type
_entity.pdbx_description
1 polymer ?
#
loop_
_entity_poly.entity_id
_entity_poly.type
_entity_poly.pdbx_seq_one_letter_code
_entity_poly.pdbx_strand_id
1 'polypeptide(L)'
;ILFPIYLEYCPVDDEVVSEVVMTINDELVTKRGLRSLSPRNEAYRGVYEGSQIDRDLAYHQGCAFPALLAPYIDLCFRMMGDAFYGRAKYLVEGFFEDISKHGVGAFSELYDGDPPHEPHGAVSSAMSTAALLHIAYIMNQYK
;
A
#
# COMPACT_ATOMS: atom_id res chain seq x y z
N ILE A 1 -6.70 -5.51 10.36
CA ILE A 1 -6.26 -4.96 11.66
C ILE A 1 -5.62 -3.56 11.52
N LEU A 2 -4.97 -3.24 10.38
CA LEU A 2 -4.32 -1.93 10.16
C LEU A 2 -5.29 -0.75 10.37
N PHE A 3 -6.47 -0.78 9.75
CA PHE A 3 -7.44 0.32 9.86
C PHE A 3 -7.99 0.55 11.27
N PRO A 4 -8.39 -0.48 12.05
CA PRO A 4 -8.78 -0.27 13.45
C PRO A 4 -7.70 0.41 14.30
N ILE A 5 -6.44 0.04 14.11
CA ILE A 5 -5.30 0.66 14.81
C ILE A 5 -5.11 2.10 14.32
N TYR A 6 -5.07 2.32 13.01
CA TYR A 6 -4.89 3.63 12.38
C TYR A 6 -5.96 4.64 12.82
N LEU A 7 -7.22 4.21 12.89
CA LEU A 7 -8.36 5.06 13.26
C LEU A 7 -8.57 5.18 14.77
N GLU A 8 -7.73 4.55 15.59
CA GLU A 8 -7.81 4.59 17.06
C GLU A 8 -9.14 4.04 17.65
N TYR A 9 -9.88 3.25 16.89
CA TYR A 9 -11.13 2.64 17.35
C TYR A 9 -10.91 1.40 18.23
N CYS A 10 -9.71 0.84 18.18
CA CYS A 10 -9.35 -0.34 18.95
C CYS A 10 -8.13 -0.02 19.81
N PRO A 11 -8.26 0.08 21.12
CA PRO A 11 -7.09 0.19 21.99
C PRO A 11 -6.27 -1.09 21.86
N VAL A 12 -5.08 -0.96 21.33
CA VAL A 12 -4.11 -2.07 21.15
C VAL A 12 -2.82 -1.62 21.80
N ASP A 13 -2.16 -2.54 22.48
CA ASP A 13 -0.87 -2.29 23.08
C ASP A 13 0.19 -1.99 22.02
N ASP A 14 1.16 -1.14 22.34
CA ASP A 14 2.23 -0.73 21.42
C ASP A 14 3.04 -1.93 20.90
N GLU A 15 3.15 -2.99 21.69
CA GLU A 15 3.79 -4.25 21.27
C GLU A 15 3.05 -4.90 20.11
N VAL A 16 1.72 -4.98 20.19
CA VAL A 16 0.86 -5.51 19.10
C VAL A 16 0.93 -4.62 17.86
N VAL A 17 0.94 -3.29 18.05
CA VAL A 17 1.10 -2.35 16.92
C VAL A 17 2.44 -2.59 16.21
N SER A 18 3.50 -2.76 16.98
CA SER A 18 4.85 -3.03 16.45
C SER A 18 4.88 -4.34 15.65
N GLU A 19 4.32 -5.41 16.17
CA GLU A 19 4.22 -6.72 15.46
C GLU A 19 3.44 -6.60 14.15
N VAL A 20 2.33 -5.86 14.16
CA VAL A 20 1.52 -5.62 12.95
C VAL A 20 2.32 -4.86 11.90
N VAL A 21 3.01 -3.78 12.29
CA VAL A 21 3.83 -2.98 11.37
C VAL A 21 4.99 -3.82 10.81
N MET A 22 5.66 -4.62 11.64
CA MET A 22 6.73 -5.53 11.17
C MET A 22 6.20 -6.54 10.15
N THR A 23 5.07 -7.20 10.46
CA THR A 23 4.45 -8.17 9.55
C THR A 23 4.05 -7.52 8.21
N ILE A 24 3.45 -6.34 8.25
CA ILE A 24 3.10 -5.60 7.03
C ILE A 24 4.36 -5.27 6.22
N ASN A 25 5.41 -4.78 6.88
CA ASN A 25 6.66 -4.45 6.19
C ASN A 25 7.29 -5.66 5.50
N ASP A 26 7.29 -6.81 6.17
CA ASP A 26 7.98 -8.00 5.69
C ASP A 26 7.21 -8.75 4.60
N GLU A 27 5.88 -8.71 4.66
CA GLU A 27 5.05 -9.57 3.81
C GLU A 27 4.21 -8.81 2.79
N LEU A 28 3.75 -7.60 3.11
CA LEU A 28 2.76 -6.92 2.29
C LEU A 28 3.29 -5.72 1.51
N VAL A 29 4.34 -5.04 1.99
CA VAL A 29 4.87 -3.84 1.33
C VAL A 29 5.47 -4.19 -0.03
N THR A 30 5.05 -3.42 -1.05
CA THR A 30 5.63 -3.43 -2.40
C THR A 30 6.02 -2.01 -2.82
N LYS A 31 6.63 -1.85 -3.98
CA LYS A 31 6.89 -0.54 -4.59
C LYS A 31 5.62 0.18 -5.09
N ARG A 32 4.47 -0.49 -5.08
CA ARG A 32 3.21 0.01 -5.65
C ARG A 32 2.04 -0.03 -4.64
N GLY A 33 2.32 -0.20 -3.36
CA GLY A 33 1.30 -0.27 -2.32
C GLY A 33 1.44 -1.46 -1.40
N LEU A 34 0.38 -1.80 -0.68
CA LEU A 34 0.35 -3.00 0.16
C LEU A 34 -0.45 -4.10 -0.52
N ARG A 35 0.11 -5.31 -0.50
CA ARG A 35 -0.62 -6.53 -0.91
C ARG A 35 -1.85 -6.74 -0.03
N SER A 36 -2.90 -7.23 -0.64
CA SER A 36 -4.13 -7.61 0.08
C SER A 36 -4.02 -8.95 0.83
N LEU A 37 -3.03 -9.78 0.47
CA LEU A 37 -2.72 -11.04 1.13
C LEU A 37 -1.20 -11.29 1.09
N SER A 38 -0.69 -11.97 2.12
CA SER A 38 0.72 -12.38 2.18
C SER A 38 1.05 -13.44 1.12
N PRO A 39 2.21 -13.33 0.44
CA PRO A 39 2.71 -14.38 -0.45
C PRO A 39 2.95 -15.75 0.22
N ARG A 40 2.99 -15.79 1.55
CA ARG A 40 3.10 -17.05 2.31
C ARG A 40 1.78 -17.80 2.46
N ASN A 41 0.66 -17.14 2.12
CA ASN A 41 -0.65 -17.77 2.20
C ASN A 41 -0.89 -18.64 0.95
N GLU A 42 -1.44 -19.83 1.14
CA GLU A 42 -1.71 -20.79 0.05
C GLU A 42 -2.71 -20.25 -0.99
N ALA A 43 -3.58 -19.32 -0.59
CA ALA A 43 -4.56 -18.69 -1.47
C ALA A 43 -3.97 -17.47 -2.23
N TYR A 44 -2.68 -17.15 -2.07
CA TYR A 44 -2.07 -15.98 -2.69
C TYR A 44 -2.12 -16.02 -4.22
N ARG A 45 -2.53 -14.91 -4.82
CA ARG A 45 -2.59 -14.68 -6.26
C ARG A 45 -2.05 -13.28 -6.56
N GLY A 46 -0.76 -13.21 -6.87
CA GLY A 46 -0.03 -11.96 -7.04
C GLY A 46 -0.25 -11.26 -8.37
N VAL A 47 -0.90 -11.91 -9.35
CA VAL A 47 -1.08 -11.37 -10.71
C VAL A 47 -2.58 -11.22 -11.03
N TYR A 48 -2.98 -10.04 -11.51
CA TYR A 48 -4.35 -9.70 -11.87
C TYR A 48 -4.65 -10.03 -13.33
N GLU A 49 -4.83 -11.32 -13.64
CA GLU A 49 -5.04 -11.80 -15.01
C GLU A 49 -6.09 -12.91 -15.10
N GLY A 50 -6.38 -13.39 -16.31
CA GLY A 50 -7.27 -14.51 -16.57
C GLY A 50 -8.74 -14.12 -16.70
N SER A 51 -9.65 -15.02 -16.31
CA SER A 51 -11.10 -14.79 -16.35
C SER A 51 -11.51 -13.72 -15.30
N GLN A 52 -12.77 -13.28 -15.36
CA GLN A 52 -13.30 -12.35 -14.34
C GLN A 52 -13.18 -12.97 -12.95
N ILE A 53 -13.46 -14.26 -12.79
CA ILE A 53 -13.36 -14.96 -11.50
C ILE A 53 -11.92 -14.96 -11.00
N ASP A 54 -10.94 -15.20 -11.87
CA ASP A 54 -9.53 -15.21 -11.51
C ASP A 54 -9.08 -13.81 -11.05
N ARG A 55 -9.51 -12.77 -11.75
CA ARG A 55 -9.21 -11.37 -11.37
C ARG A 55 -9.88 -10.97 -10.07
N ASP A 56 -11.14 -11.35 -9.85
CA ASP A 56 -11.87 -11.06 -8.60
C ASP A 56 -11.21 -11.74 -7.39
N LEU A 57 -10.69 -12.96 -7.58
CA LEU A 57 -9.90 -13.64 -6.55
C LEU A 57 -8.57 -12.91 -6.30
N ALA A 58 -7.81 -12.58 -7.35
CA ALA A 58 -6.52 -11.88 -7.22
C ALA A 58 -6.67 -10.52 -6.53
N TYR A 59 -7.77 -9.79 -6.81
CA TYR A 59 -8.09 -8.50 -6.19
C TYR A 59 -8.00 -8.55 -4.66
N HIS A 60 -8.54 -9.62 -4.05
CA HIS A 60 -8.57 -9.79 -2.60
C HIS A 60 -7.44 -10.67 -2.04
N GLN A 61 -6.70 -11.36 -2.91
CA GLN A 61 -5.76 -12.40 -2.52
C GLN A 61 -4.32 -12.16 -2.98
N GLY A 62 -3.93 -10.92 -3.24
CA GLY A 62 -2.54 -10.69 -3.57
C GLY A 62 -2.21 -9.36 -4.25
N CYS A 63 -3.16 -8.75 -4.96
CA CYS A 63 -2.93 -7.44 -5.59
C CYS A 63 -2.50 -6.38 -4.57
N ALA A 64 -1.66 -5.45 -5.01
CA ALA A 64 -1.16 -4.34 -4.21
C ALA A 64 -2.00 -3.08 -4.41
N PHE A 65 -2.36 -2.42 -3.31
CA PHE A 65 -3.21 -1.23 -3.31
C PHE A 65 -2.46 -0.02 -2.76
N PRO A 66 -2.33 1.07 -3.55
CA PRO A 66 -1.77 2.34 -3.07
C PRO A 66 -2.57 2.92 -1.89
N ALA A 67 -3.90 2.75 -1.92
CA ALA A 67 -4.80 3.24 -0.88
C ALA A 67 -4.46 2.72 0.52
N LEU A 68 -3.92 1.50 0.63
CA LEU A 68 -3.51 0.90 1.90
C LEU A 68 -2.18 1.44 2.42
N LEU A 69 -1.40 2.11 1.57
CA LEU A 69 -0.09 2.62 1.95
C LEU A 69 -0.18 3.82 2.91
N ALA A 70 -1.20 4.67 2.76
CA ALA A 70 -1.35 5.86 3.59
C ALA A 70 -1.51 5.56 5.08
N PRO A 71 -2.45 4.69 5.52
CA PRO A 71 -2.57 4.34 6.94
C PRO A 71 -1.33 3.62 7.48
N TYR A 72 -0.63 2.85 6.66
CA TYR A 72 0.62 2.21 7.05
C TYR A 72 1.74 3.24 7.28
N ILE A 73 1.95 4.16 6.35
CA ILE A 73 2.99 5.20 6.46
C ILE A 73 2.71 6.13 7.64
N ASP A 74 1.45 6.54 7.85
CA ASP A 74 1.09 7.38 9.00
C ASP A 74 1.40 6.67 10.32
N LEU A 75 1.02 5.39 10.44
CA LEU A 75 1.31 4.59 11.62
C LEU A 75 2.83 4.46 11.85
N CYS A 76 3.61 4.25 10.80
CA CYS A 76 5.07 4.21 10.91
C CYS A 76 5.67 5.54 11.36
N PHE A 77 5.15 6.68 10.89
CA PHE A 77 5.60 8.00 11.37
C PHE A 77 5.23 8.24 12.83
N ARG A 78 4.04 7.82 13.28
CA ARG A 78 3.65 7.90 14.70
C ARG A 78 4.60 7.11 15.60
N MET A 79 5.10 5.96 15.13
CA MET A 79 5.99 5.10 15.89
C MET A 79 7.46 5.53 15.83
N MET A 80 7.95 5.98 14.68
CA MET A 80 9.38 6.17 14.40
C MET A 80 9.77 7.63 14.13
N GLY A 81 8.78 8.53 13.98
CA GLY A 81 9.05 9.94 13.68
C GLY A 81 9.91 10.12 12.42
N ASP A 82 10.81 11.09 12.45
CA ASP A 82 11.69 11.45 11.33
C ASP A 82 12.55 10.29 10.81
N ALA A 83 12.83 9.30 11.66
CA ALA A 83 13.62 8.14 11.26
C ALA A 83 12.99 7.34 10.10
N PHE A 84 11.67 7.41 9.93
CA PHE A 84 10.97 6.73 8.86
C PHE A 84 10.95 7.52 7.52
N TYR A 85 11.34 8.79 7.51
CA TYR A 85 11.24 9.67 6.35
C TYR A 85 11.89 9.09 5.08
N GLY A 86 13.10 8.57 5.19
CA GLY A 86 13.82 7.97 4.06
C GLY A 86 13.09 6.78 3.44
N ARG A 87 12.47 5.94 4.29
CA ARG A 87 11.69 4.79 3.83
C ARG A 87 10.38 5.24 3.16
N ALA A 88 9.66 6.19 3.75
CA ALA A 88 8.45 6.76 3.16
C ALA A 88 8.73 7.36 1.77
N LYS A 89 9.80 8.15 1.65
CA LYS A 89 10.25 8.72 0.38
C LYS A 89 10.48 7.64 -0.68
N TYR A 90 11.22 6.59 -0.34
CA TYR A 90 11.47 5.47 -1.25
C TYR A 90 10.17 4.80 -1.76
N LEU A 91 9.19 4.61 -0.88
CA LEU A 91 7.91 4.01 -1.24
C LEU A 91 7.08 4.90 -2.17
N VAL A 92 7.12 6.22 -1.96
CA VAL A 92 6.39 7.19 -2.80
C VAL A 92 7.06 7.39 -4.16
N GLU A 93 8.38 7.40 -4.21
CA GLU A 93 9.14 7.58 -5.46
C GLU A 93 8.80 6.50 -6.51
N GLY A 94 8.45 5.30 -6.07
CA GLY A 94 7.97 4.23 -6.95
C GLY A 94 6.78 4.64 -7.85
N PHE A 95 5.92 5.53 -7.39
CA PHE A 95 4.73 5.97 -8.13
C PHE A 95 5.02 7.06 -9.16
N PHE A 96 6.07 7.85 -9.01
CA PHE A 96 6.41 8.90 -9.98
C PHE A 96 6.81 8.35 -11.35
N GLU A 97 7.35 7.14 -11.40
CA GLU A 97 7.65 6.48 -12.67
C GLU A 97 6.37 6.10 -13.43
N ASP A 98 5.30 5.78 -12.70
CA ASP A 98 4.04 5.29 -13.25
C ASP A 98 3.13 6.42 -13.75
N ILE A 99 3.14 7.57 -13.08
CA ILE A 99 2.29 8.71 -13.40
C ILE A 99 2.46 9.24 -14.83
N SER A 100 3.61 8.97 -15.46
CA SER A 100 3.90 9.35 -16.84
C SER A 100 3.65 8.24 -17.86
N LYS A 101 3.53 6.99 -17.39
CA LYS A 101 3.44 5.80 -18.26
C LYS A 101 2.02 5.28 -18.40
N HIS A 102 1.25 5.31 -17.31
CA HIS A 102 -0.08 4.77 -17.25
C HIS A 102 -1.04 5.82 -16.71
N GLY A 103 -2.06 6.20 -17.50
CA GLY A 103 -3.06 7.16 -17.06
C GLY A 103 -2.65 8.63 -16.98
N VAL A 104 -1.52 9.02 -17.49
CA VAL A 104 -0.91 10.37 -17.53
C VAL A 104 -1.46 11.34 -16.48
N GLY A 105 -0.75 11.49 -15.36
CA GLY A 105 -1.16 12.37 -14.25
C GLY A 105 -2.12 11.74 -13.25
N ALA A 106 -2.36 10.44 -13.33
CA ALA A 106 -3.23 9.69 -12.43
C ALA A 106 -2.55 8.42 -11.91
N PHE A 107 -3.11 7.84 -10.86
CA PHE A 107 -2.63 6.60 -10.27
C PHE A 107 -3.68 5.50 -10.41
N SER A 108 -3.23 4.31 -10.76
CA SER A 108 -4.09 3.15 -10.90
C SER A 108 -4.67 2.70 -9.56
N GLU A 109 -5.80 2.02 -9.62
CA GLU A 109 -6.51 1.53 -8.45
C GLU A 109 -5.69 0.48 -7.70
N LEU A 110 -5.11 -0.45 -8.44
CA LEU A 110 -4.32 -1.55 -7.91
C LEU A 110 -3.18 -1.91 -8.88
N TYR A 111 -2.27 -2.70 -8.39
CA TYR A 111 -1.13 -3.24 -9.13
C TYR A 111 -0.99 -4.73 -8.84
N ASP A 112 -0.29 -5.46 -9.71
CA ASP A 112 0.12 -6.81 -9.37
C ASP A 112 0.92 -6.82 -8.06
N GLY A 113 0.65 -7.79 -7.21
CA GLY A 113 1.43 -8.02 -6.00
C GLY A 113 2.83 -8.54 -6.29
N ASP A 114 3.02 -9.15 -7.46
CA ASP A 114 4.30 -9.67 -7.93
C ASP A 114 4.98 -8.71 -8.91
N PRO A 115 6.33 -8.66 -8.95
CA PRO A 115 7.05 -7.89 -9.96
C PRO A 115 6.68 -8.35 -11.39
N PRO A 116 6.62 -7.41 -12.34
CA PRO A 116 7.03 -6.01 -12.28
C PRO A 116 6.02 -5.04 -11.66
N HIS A 117 4.91 -5.51 -11.09
CA HIS A 117 3.83 -4.72 -10.50
C HIS A 117 3.08 -3.90 -11.57
N GLU A 118 2.54 -4.59 -12.57
CA GLU A 118 1.75 -3.95 -13.63
C GLU A 118 0.48 -3.28 -13.06
N PRO A 119 0.09 -2.12 -13.58
CA PRO A 119 -1.09 -1.39 -13.13
C PRO A 119 -2.39 -1.99 -13.68
N HIS A 120 -3.42 -2.04 -12.83
CA HIS A 120 -4.74 -2.58 -13.14
C HIS A 120 -5.87 -1.79 -12.49
N GLY A 121 -7.12 -2.24 -12.72
CA GLY A 121 -8.32 -1.61 -12.20
C GLY A 121 -8.62 -0.28 -12.87
N ALA A 122 -9.17 0.67 -12.13
CA ALA A 122 -9.43 2.01 -12.64
C ALA A 122 -8.11 2.73 -12.93
N VAL A 123 -7.93 3.21 -14.15
CA VAL A 123 -6.72 3.93 -14.62
C VAL A 123 -6.48 5.23 -13.82
N SER A 124 -7.57 5.86 -13.33
CA SER A 124 -7.52 7.05 -12.48
C SER A 124 -8.33 6.80 -11.22
N SER A 125 -7.66 6.38 -10.16
CA SER A 125 -8.29 6.07 -8.88
C SER A 125 -8.24 7.26 -7.93
N ALA A 126 -9.41 7.74 -7.51
CA ALA A 126 -9.51 8.78 -6.50
C ALA A 126 -8.93 8.33 -5.15
N MET A 127 -9.11 7.06 -4.77
CA MET A 127 -8.59 6.51 -3.51
C MET A 127 -7.06 6.46 -3.51
N SER A 128 -6.45 6.00 -4.61
CA SER A 128 -4.99 5.97 -4.75
C SER A 128 -4.40 7.38 -4.75
N THR A 129 -5.03 8.30 -5.47
CA THR A 129 -4.61 9.71 -5.51
C THR A 129 -4.73 10.36 -4.13
N ALA A 130 -5.85 10.18 -3.43
CA ALA A 130 -6.05 10.70 -2.07
C ALA A 130 -5.02 10.14 -1.08
N ALA A 131 -4.71 8.85 -1.16
CA ALA A 131 -3.69 8.22 -0.32
C ALA A 131 -2.31 8.84 -0.52
N LEU A 132 -1.88 9.02 -1.77
CA LEU A 132 -0.56 9.61 -2.08
C LEU A 132 -0.48 11.09 -1.70
N LEU A 133 -1.56 11.85 -1.86
CA LEU A 133 -1.65 13.23 -1.37
C LEU A 133 -1.58 13.29 0.16
N HIS A 134 -2.26 12.39 0.85
CA HIS A 134 -2.21 12.30 2.31
C HIS A 134 -0.81 11.94 2.81
N ILE A 135 -0.14 11.00 2.17
CA ILE A 135 1.26 10.67 2.47
C ILE A 135 2.17 11.89 2.29
N ALA A 136 2.02 12.61 1.19
CA ALA A 136 2.80 13.83 0.95
C ALA A 136 2.56 14.90 2.04
N TYR A 137 1.30 15.04 2.48
CA TYR A 137 0.94 15.92 3.60
C TYR A 137 1.63 15.50 4.90
N ILE A 138 1.56 14.21 5.28
CA ILE A 138 2.22 13.68 6.48
C ILE A 138 3.73 13.91 6.40
N MET A 139 4.37 13.50 5.30
CA MET A 139 5.81 13.65 5.11
C MET A 139 6.29 15.11 5.25
N ASN A 140 5.43 16.08 4.91
CA ASN A 140 5.77 17.50 5.03
C ASN A 140 5.81 17.99 6.48
N GLN A 141 5.25 17.23 7.42
CA GLN A 141 5.28 17.54 8.86
C GLN A 141 6.55 17.00 9.54
N TYR A 142 7.26 16.08 8.89
CA TYR A 142 8.47 15.39 9.41
C TYR A 142 9.74 15.77 8.62
N LYS A 143 9.80 16.97 8.07
CA LYS A 143 10.99 17.51 7.37
C LYS A 143 11.93 18.23 8.29
#